data_e66023a67360930a5eb3d418f4fcc9f9
#
_entry.id   e66023a67360930a5eb3d418f4fcc9f9
#
_cell.length_a   1.000
_cell.length_b   1.000
_cell.length_c   1.000
_cell.angle_alpha   90.00
_cell.angle_beta   90.00
_cell.angle_gamma   90.00
#
_symmetry.space_group_name_H-M   'P 1'
#
loop_
_entity.id
_entity.type
_entity.pdbx_description
1 polymer ?
#
loop_
_entity_poly.entity_id
_entity_poly.type
_entity_poly.pdbx_seq_one_letter_code
_entity_poly.pdbx_strand_id
1 'polypeptide(L)'
;MTSAADRVPAPLLVLAGIVSVQFGGALAATLVPVIGAGGSVVLRLLFASALLLVFVRPRWRGHSRRAWLTVIAFGVALGLMNFTFYSSLAHLPIGVAVTIEFIGPLSLAAALSRRWLDAVAVAAAAAGVVLISEALSTPFADLEKTGIALALLAGAFWAAYIVLAGRTGGEFPKLEGLALA
;
A
#
# COMPACT_ATOMS: atom_id res chain seq x y z
N MET A 1 17.52 18.24 19.11
CA MET A 1 18.33 18.02 17.91
C MET A 1 17.37 17.65 16.77
N THR A 2 17.12 18.55 15.84
CA THR A 2 16.31 18.30 14.65
C THR A 2 17.08 17.32 13.75
N SER A 3 16.46 16.19 13.42
CA SER A 3 17.02 15.19 12.50
C SER A 3 17.26 15.82 11.12
N ALA A 4 18.28 15.39 10.39
CA ALA A 4 18.51 15.81 9.01
C ALA A 4 17.26 15.57 8.12
N ALA A 5 16.44 14.57 8.45
CA ALA A 5 15.18 14.28 7.78
C ALA A 5 14.11 15.38 7.98
N ASP A 6 14.15 16.13 9.09
CA ASP A 6 13.22 17.24 9.36
C ASP A 6 13.48 18.47 8.47
N ARG A 7 14.60 18.47 7.74
CA ARG A 7 15.00 19.55 6.81
C ARG A 7 14.67 19.25 5.35
N VAL A 8 14.26 18.01 5.04
CA VAL A 8 13.94 17.63 3.66
C VAL A 8 12.49 18.03 3.36
N PRO A 9 12.23 18.80 2.30
CA PRO A 9 10.88 19.16 1.89
C PRO A 9 10.01 17.91 1.65
N ALA A 10 8.78 17.92 2.17
CA ALA A 10 7.85 16.79 2.04
C ALA A 10 7.70 16.25 0.60
N PRO A 11 7.66 17.10 -0.46
CA PRO A 11 7.61 16.59 -1.85
C PRO A 11 8.81 15.73 -2.23
N LEU A 12 10.02 16.05 -1.74
CA LEU A 12 11.21 15.26 -2.04
C LEU A 12 11.17 13.89 -1.35
N LEU A 13 10.63 13.81 -0.14
CA LEU A 13 10.42 12.54 0.56
C LEU A 13 9.41 11.66 -0.18
N VAL A 14 8.34 12.26 -0.69
CA VAL A 14 7.34 11.55 -1.51
C VAL A 14 7.95 11.03 -2.80
N LEU A 15 8.71 11.86 -3.52
CA LEU A 15 9.39 11.46 -4.75
C LEU A 15 10.40 10.33 -4.49
N ALA A 16 11.21 10.43 -3.44
CA ALA A 16 12.14 9.36 -3.06
C ALA A 16 11.40 8.05 -2.73
N GLY A 17 10.25 8.15 -2.04
CA GLY A 17 9.37 7.01 -1.78
C GLY A 17 8.85 6.37 -3.07
N ILE A 18 8.35 7.17 -4.01
CA ILE A 18 7.85 6.69 -5.31
C ILE A 18 8.97 5.97 -6.07
N VAL A 19 10.16 6.58 -6.19
CA VAL A 19 11.31 5.97 -6.87
C VAL A 19 11.68 4.64 -6.20
N SER A 20 11.73 4.59 -4.88
CA SER A 20 12.03 3.35 -4.13
C SER A 20 11.00 2.25 -4.41
N VAL A 21 9.70 2.59 -4.43
CA VAL A 21 8.63 1.63 -4.73
C VAL A 21 8.74 1.11 -6.17
N GLN A 22 9.04 1.98 -7.12
CA GLN A 22 9.20 1.59 -8.53
C GLN A 22 10.40 0.65 -8.73
N PHE A 23 11.53 0.92 -8.08
CA PHE A 23 12.68 0.00 -8.10
C PHE A 23 12.33 -1.35 -7.46
N GLY A 24 11.66 -1.33 -6.31
CA GLY A 24 11.19 -2.56 -5.66
C GLY A 24 10.20 -3.35 -6.51
N GLY A 25 9.30 -2.67 -7.22
CA GLY A 25 8.36 -3.29 -8.15
C GLY A 25 9.06 -3.91 -9.37
N ALA A 26 10.01 -3.20 -9.97
CA ALA A 26 10.80 -3.71 -11.09
C ALA A 26 11.61 -4.96 -10.69
N LEU A 27 12.24 -4.95 -9.51
CA LEU A 27 12.96 -6.11 -8.99
C LEU A 27 12.00 -7.28 -8.70
N ALA A 28 10.84 -7.02 -8.13
CA ALA A 28 9.83 -8.04 -7.89
C ALA A 28 9.35 -8.69 -9.20
N ALA A 29 9.17 -7.90 -10.26
CA ALA A 29 8.76 -8.41 -11.57
C ALA A 29 9.77 -9.42 -12.16
N THR A 30 11.07 -9.29 -11.87
CA THR A 30 12.09 -10.27 -12.29
C THR A 30 12.05 -11.56 -11.47
N LEU A 31 11.55 -11.51 -10.24
CA LEU A 31 11.50 -12.64 -9.33
C LEU A 31 10.21 -13.46 -9.47
N VAL A 32 9.10 -12.80 -9.84
CA VAL A 32 7.79 -13.47 -9.99
C VAL A 32 7.82 -14.71 -10.89
N PRO A 33 8.50 -14.73 -12.05
CA PRO A 33 8.59 -15.94 -12.87
C PRO A 33 9.32 -17.11 -12.21
N VAL A 34 10.20 -16.83 -11.23
CA VAL A 34 11.05 -17.85 -10.59
C VAL A 34 10.43 -18.42 -9.32
N ILE A 35 9.89 -17.55 -8.46
CA ILE A 35 9.39 -17.92 -7.12
C ILE A 35 7.90 -17.67 -6.94
N GLY A 36 7.22 -17.26 -7.99
CA GLY A 36 5.80 -16.91 -7.96
C GLY A 36 5.52 -15.57 -7.27
N ALA A 37 4.29 -15.11 -7.42
CA ALA A 37 3.83 -13.85 -6.82
C ALA A 37 3.91 -13.87 -5.29
N GLY A 38 3.42 -14.95 -4.65
CA GLY A 38 3.46 -15.10 -3.20
C GLY A 38 4.89 -15.11 -2.64
N GLY A 39 5.81 -15.85 -3.27
CA GLY A 39 7.21 -15.90 -2.89
C GLY A 39 7.89 -14.53 -2.97
N SER A 40 7.64 -13.77 -4.05
CA SER A 40 8.14 -12.41 -4.22
C SER A 40 7.65 -11.46 -3.14
N VAL A 41 6.37 -11.53 -2.77
CA VAL A 41 5.79 -10.71 -1.70
C VAL A 41 6.43 -11.03 -0.35
N VAL A 42 6.50 -12.31 0.01
CA VAL A 42 7.11 -12.74 1.29
C VAL A 42 8.55 -12.29 1.37
N LEU A 43 9.34 -12.51 0.33
CA LEU A 43 10.75 -12.10 0.29
C LEU A 43 10.89 -10.58 0.44
N ARG A 44 10.08 -9.80 -0.27
CA ARG A 44 10.08 -8.34 -0.20
C ARG A 44 9.73 -7.84 1.21
N LEU A 45 8.68 -8.39 1.81
CA LEU A 45 8.26 -8.01 3.17
C LEU A 45 9.30 -8.39 4.22
N LEU A 46 9.92 -9.57 4.11
CA LEU A 46 10.99 -10.00 5.02
C LEU A 46 12.22 -9.09 4.93
N PHE A 47 12.68 -8.75 3.73
CA PHE A 47 13.80 -7.83 3.57
C PHE A 47 13.47 -6.42 4.07
N ALA A 48 12.28 -5.91 3.75
CA ALA A 48 11.84 -4.59 4.23
C ALA A 48 11.76 -4.55 5.76
N SER A 49 11.18 -5.59 6.37
CA SER A 49 11.09 -5.70 7.84
C SER A 49 12.47 -5.80 8.48
N ALA A 50 13.37 -6.63 7.94
CA ALA A 50 14.72 -6.77 8.45
C ALA A 50 15.48 -5.43 8.40
N LEU A 51 15.42 -4.72 7.27
CA LEU A 51 16.02 -3.40 7.13
C LEU A 51 15.43 -2.40 8.13
N LEU A 52 14.08 -2.33 8.24
CA LEU A 52 13.43 -1.44 9.18
C LEU A 52 13.81 -1.74 10.62
N LEU A 53 13.85 -3.00 11.03
CA LEU A 53 14.25 -3.39 12.39
C LEU A 53 15.69 -3.00 12.69
N VAL A 54 16.61 -3.16 11.73
CA VAL A 54 18.03 -2.79 11.90
C VAL A 54 18.22 -1.27 12.01
N PHE A 55 17.53 -0.49 11.14
CA PHE A 55 17.72 0.96 11.09
C PHE A 55 16.89 1.70 12.13
N VAL A 56 15.67 1.29 12.38
CA VAL A 56 14.74 1.99 13.29
C VAL A 56 15.00 1.57 14.75
N ARG A 57 15.37 0.29 14.98
CA ARG A 57 15.57 -0.30 16.32
C ARG A 57 14.42 0.01 17.27
N PRO A 58 13.19 -0.42 16.93
CA PRO A 58 12.00 -0.04 17.66
C PRO A 58 12.04 -0.54 19.11
N ARG A 59 11.42 0.21 20.00
CA ARG A 59 11.29 -0.20 21.40
C ARG A 59 10.15 -1.20 21.52
N TRP A 60 10.45 -2.40 21.99
CA TRP A 60 9.46 -3.47 22.20
C TRP A 60 8.64 -3.31 23.49
N ARG A 61 9.09 -2.45 24.42
CA ARG A 61 8.48 -2.27 25.75
C ARG A 61 7.97 -0.84 25.92
N GLY A 62 6.95 -0.71 26.79
CA GLY A 62 6.38 0.62 27.11
C GLY A 62 5.14 1.01 26.30
N HIS A 63 4.68 0.15 25.39
CA HIS A 63 3.47 0.39 24.61
C HIS A 63 2.24 -0.24 25.24
N SER A 64 1.08 0.42 25.10
CA SER A 64 -0.21 -0.06 25.59
C SER A 64 -0.69 -1.29 24.79
N ARG A 65 -1.58 -2.10 25.37
CA ARG A 65 -2.24 -3.20 24.66
C ARG A 65 -2.95 -2.70 23.38
N ARG A 66 -3.53 -1.50 23.44
CA ARG A 66 -4.21 -0.88 22.30
C ARG A 66 -3.21 -0.57 21.17
N ALA A 67 -2.05 0.00 21.49
CA ALA A 67 -1.00 0.27 20.52
C ALA A 67 -0.54 -1.02 19.83
N TRP A 68 -0.34 -2.11 20.58
CA TRP A 68 -0.01 -3.41 20.01
C TRP A 68 -1.09 -3.97 19.10
N LEU A 69 -2.36 -3.85 19.46
CA LEU A 69 -3.46 -4.27 18.60
C LEU A 69 -3.52 -3.45 17.31
N THR A 70 -3.28 -2.13 17.39
CA THR A 70 -3.25 -1.25 16.22
C THR A 70 -2.11 -1.64 15.26
N VAL A 71 -0.90 -1.87 15.79
CA VAL A 71 0.26 -2.20 14.95
C VAL A 71 0.14 -3.59 14.34
N ILE A 72 -0.39 -4.57 15.07
CA ILE A 72 -0.64 -5.91 14.52
C ILE A 72 -1.71 -5.84 13.42
N ALA A 73 -2.81 -5.12 13.65
CA ALA A 73 -3.84 -4.94 12.64
C ALA A 73 -3.29 -4.23 11.39
N PHE A 74 -2.38 -3.27 11.58
CA PHE A 74 -1.68 -2.57 10.50
C PHE A 74 -0.81 -3.52 9.67
N GLY A 75 0.02 -4.35 10.31
CA GLY A 75 0.85 -5.34 9.63
C GLY A 75 0.01 -6.39 8.88
N VAL A 76 -1.06 -6.89 9.52
CA VAL A 76 -1.99 -7.83 8.88
C VAL A 76 -2.67 -7.20 7.65
N ALA A 77 -3.15 -5.95 7.78
CA ALA A 77 -3.76 -5.26 6.65
C ALA A 77 -2.77 -5.07 5.49
N LEU A 78 -1.53 -4.69 5.79
CA LEU A 78 -0.45 -4.53 4.81
C LEU A 78 -0.10 -5.87 4.13
N GLY A 79 0.02 -6.94 4.90
CA GLY A 79 0.30 -8.28 4.38
C GLY A 79 -0.82 -8.81 3.49
N LEU A 80 -2.08 -8.71 3.93
CA LEU A 80 -3.24 -9.15 3.18
C LEU A 80 -3.46 -8.31 1.91
N MET A 81 -3.24 -6.99 1.97
CA MET A 81 -3.28 -6.11 0.80
C MET A 81 -2.32 -6.62 -0.27
N ASN A 82 -1.05 -6.80 0.08
CA ASN A 82 -0.06 -7.30 -0.87
C ASN A 82 -0.42 -8.70 -1.39
N PHE A 83 -0.79 -9.62 -0.51
CA PHE A 83 -1.11 -10.99 -0.90
C PHE A 83 -2.30 -11.05 -1.87
N THR A 84 -3.40 -10.35 -1.57
CA THR A 84 -4.61 -10.35 -2.42
C THR A 84 -4.36 -9.62 -3.74
N PHE A 85 -3.60 -8.50 -3.74
CA PHE A 85 -3.22 -7.81 -4.96
C PHE A 85 -2.39 -8.70 -5.89
N TYR A 86 -1.29 -9.26 -5.41
CA TYR A 86 -0.45 -10.11 -6.26
C TYR A 86 -1.18 -11.40 -6.69
N SER A 87 -2.08 -11.92 -5.87
CA SER A 87 -2.94 -13.04 -6.28
C SER A 87 -3.92 -12.65 -7.39
N SER A 88 -4.41 -11.41 -7.41
CA SER A 88 -5.30 -10.94 -8.49
C SER A 88 -4.60 -10.89 -9.84
N LEU A 89 -3.27 -10.67 -9.86
CA LEU A 89 -2.49 -10.62 -11.10
C LEU A 89 -2.38 -11.97 -11.83
N ALA A 90 -2.72 -13.09 -11.17
CA ALA A 90 -2.83 -14.37 -11.83
C ALA A 90 -4.11 -14.47 -12.69
N HIS A 91 -5.08 -13.58 -12.50
CA HIS A 91 -6.41 -13.61 -13.11
C HIS A 91 -6.74 -12.35 -13.93
N LEU A 92 -6.02 -11.26 -13.72
CA LEU A 92 -6.29 -9.96 -14.35
C LEU A 92 -5.02 -9.34 -14.91
N PRO A 93 -5.13 -8.58 -16.03
CA PRO A 93 -4.08 -7.67 -16.45
C PRO A 93 -3.75 -6.68 -15.34
N ILE A 94 -2.46 -6.35 -15.19
CA ILE A 94 -1.97 -5.50 -14.10
C ILE A 94 -2.68 -4.13 -14.05
N GLY A 95 -2.94 -3.52 -15.20
CA GLY A 95 -3.63 -2.23 -15.27
C GLY A 95 -5.06 -2.30 -14.73
N VAL A 96 -5.79 -3.38 -15.04
CA VAL A 96 -7.15 -3.61 -14.54
C VAL A 96 -7.12 -3.86 -13.02
N ALA A 97 -6.20 -4.72 -12.56
CA ALA A 97 -6.06 -5.04 -11.14
C ALA A 97 -5.76 -3.77 -10.31
N VAL A 98 -4.82 -2.93 -10.77
CA VAL A 98 -4.47 -1.65 -10.15
C VAL A 98 -5.68 -0.71 -10.13
N THR A 99 -6.43 -0.60 -11.23
CA THR A 99 -7.61 0.28 -11.29
C THR A 99 -8.66 -0.13 -10.26
N ILE A 100 -8.91 -1.44 -10.13
CA ILE A 100 -9.88 -1.97 -9.16
C ILE A 100 -9.36 -1.76 -7.72
N GLU A 101 -8.09 -2.01 -7.45
CA GLU A 101 -7.48 -1.81 -6.14
C GLU A 101 -7.59 -0.36 -5.68
N PHE A 102 -7.39 0.62 -6.58
CA PHE A 102 -7.50 2.05 -6.26
C PHE A 102 -8.89 2.49 -5.83
N ILE A 103 -9.94 1.71 -6.11
CA ILE A 103 -11.30 1.99 -5.60
C ILE A 103 -11.29 2.13 -4.08
N GLY A 104 -10.50 1.33 -3.36
CA GLY A 104 -10.40 1.41 -1.90
C GLY A 104 -9.90 2.77 -1.40
N PRO A 105 -8.66 3.19 -1.70
CA PRO A 105 -8.13 4.50 -1.32
C PRO A 105 -8.96 5.67 -1.81
N LEU A 106 -9.49 5.62 -3.04
CA LEU A 106 -10.32 6.68 -3.60
C LEU A 106 -11.67 6.79 -2.88
N SER A 107 -12.30 5.66 -2.55
CA SER A 107 -13.53 5.64 -1.74
C SER A 107 -13.29 6.20 -0.34
N LEU A 108 -12.16 5.86 0.29
CA LEU A 108 -11.78 6.41 1.59
C LEU A 108 -11.54 7.92 1.48
N ALA A 109 -10.81 8.38 0.47
CA ALA A 109 -10.59 9.80 0.22
C ALA A 109 -11.90 10.55 -0.01
N ALA A 110 -12.80 10.00 -0.82
CA ALA A 110 -14.13 10.56 -1.06
C ALA A 110 -14.96 10.65 0.23
N ALA A 111 -14.97 9.61 1.05
CA ALA A 111 -15.70 9.57 2.32
C ALA A 111 -15.16 10.59 3.35
N LEU A 112 -13.86 10.90 3.30
CA LEU A 112 -13.21 11.87 4.16
C LEU A 112 -13.23 13.29 3.59
N SER A 113 -13.61 13.47 2.33
CA SER A 113 -13.70 14.75 1.64
C SER A 113 -14.75 15.64 2.30
N ARG A 114 -14.36 16.87 2.59
CA ARG A 114 -15.25 17.88 3.18
C ARG A 114 -15.43 19.11 2.31
N ARG A 115 -14.58 19.24 1.28
CA ARG A 115 -14.59 20.36 0.36
C ARG A 115 -14.86 19.87 -1.05
N TRP A 116 -15.53 20.66 -1.86
CA TRP A 116 -15.77 20.33 -3.27
C TRP A 116 -14.44 20.14 -4.06
N LEU A 117 -13.39 20.87 -3.69
CA LEU A 117 -12.05 20.70 -4.28
C LEU A 117 -11.45 19.33 -4.02
N ASP A 118 -11.71 18.74 -2.84
CA ASP A 118 -11.26 17.39 -2.54
C ASP A 118 -11.97 16.38 -3.45
N ALA A 119 -13.28 16.56 -3.68
CA ALA A 119 -14.04 15.71 -4.59
C ALA A 119 -13.52 15.81 -6.04
N VAL A 120 -13.16 17.02 -6.49
CA VAL A 120 -12.53 17.23 -7.81
C VAL A 120 -11.19 16.52 -7.89
N ALA A 121 -10.36 16.62 -6.84
CA ALA A 121 -9.07 15.94 -6.79
C ALA A 121 -9.22 14.42 -6.83
N VAL A 122 -10.18 13.85 -6.09
CA VAL A 122 -10.49 12.41 -6.12
C VAL A 122 -10.96 11.99 -7.53
N ALA A 123 -11.84 12.74 -8.16
CA ALA A 123 -12.31 12.46 -9.51
C ALA A 123 -11.18 12.53 -10.55
N ALA A 124 -10.31 13.54 -10.44
CA ALA A 124 -9.14 13.68 -11.31
C ALA A 124 -8.14 12.51 -11.11
N ALA A 125 -7.91 12.09 -9.87
CA ALA A 125 -7.08 10.92 -9.56
C ALA A 125 -7.68 9.63 -10.13
N ALA A 126 -9.00 9.42 -9.97
CA ALA A 126 -9.70 8.28 -10.54
C ALA A 126 -9.58 8.24 -12.07
N ALA A 127 -9.82 9.36 -12.73
CA ALA A 127 -9.65 9.48 -14.18
C ALA A 127 -8.21 9.19 -14.61
N GLY A 128 -7.22 9.73 -13.88
CA GLY A 128 -5.80 9.48 -14.15
C GLY A 128 -5.44 8.00 -14.05
N VAL A 129 -5.91 7.31 -13.01
CA VAL A 129 -5.69 5.86 -12.84
C VAL A 129 -6.27 5.07 -14.02
N VAL A 130 -7.53 5.36 -14.40
CA VAL A 130 -8.18 4.67 -15.52
C VAL A 130 -7.46 4.92 -16.84
N LEU A 131 -7.01 6.15 -17.11
CA LEU A 131 -6.31 6.51 -18.34
C LEU A 131 -4.94 5.84 -18.47
N ILE A 132 -4.20 5.70 -17.34
CA ILE A 132 -2.84 5.13 -17.36
C ILE A 132 -2.88 3.60 -17.37
N SER A 133 -3.94 3.01 -16.83
CA SER A 133 -4.02 1.57 -16.55
C SER A 133 -4.37 0.69 -17.75
N GLU A 134 -4.71 1.28 -18.91
CA GLU A 134 -5.23 0.56 -20.09
C GLU A 134 -6.50 -0.29 -19.77
N ALA A 135 -7.16 -0.04 -18.63
CA ALA A 135 -8.34 -0.80 -18.21
C ALA A 135 -9.50 -0.67 -19.22
N LEU A 136 -9.55 0.43 -19.97
CA LEU A 136 -10.56 0.65 -21.00
C LEU A 136 -10.36 -0.24 -22.24
N SER A 137 -9.18 -0.80 -22.42
CA SER A 137 -8.84 -1.65 -23.57
C SER A 137 -9.25 -3.12 -23.37
N THR A 138 -9.61 -3.49 -22.14
CA THR A 138 -9.98 -4.88 -21.79
C THR A 138 -11.50 -4.98 -21.67
N PRO A 139 -12.17 -5.83 -22.46
CA PRO A 139 -13.60 -6.05 -22.33
C PRO A 139 -13.96 -6.62 -20.96
N PHE A 140 -14.97 -6.03 -20.30
CA PHE A 140 -15.42 -6.47 -18.99
C PHE A 140 -15.89 -7.94 -18.94
N ALA A 141 -16.39 -8.45 -20.07
CA ALA A 141 -16.86 -9.81 -20.21
C ALA A 141 -15.74 -10.88 -20.06
N ASP A 142 -14.50 -10.48 -20.34
CA ASP A 142 -13.33 -11.36 -20.32
C ASP A 142 -12.62 -11.38 -18.97
N LEU A 143 -13.09 -10.58 -18.00
CA LEU A 143 -12.46 -10.47 -16.68
C LEU A 143 -12.93 -11.59 -15.75
N GLU A 144 -11.96 -12.30 -15.17
CA GLU A 144 -12.26 -13.34 -14.19
C GLU A 144 -12.78 -12.74 -12.87
N LYS A 145 -13.95 -13.22 -12.44
CA LYS A 145 -14.61 -12.76 -11.19
C LYS A 145 -13.73 -12.94 -9.95
N THR A 146 -12.93 -14.00 -9.91
CA THR A 146 -11.96 -14.27 -8.83
C THR A 146 -10.92 -13.15 -8.74
N GLY A 147 -10.36 -12.76 -9.88
CA GLY A 147 -9.40 -11.67 -9.95
C GLY A 147 -9.99 -10.33 -9.50
N ILE A 148 -11.23 -10.02 -9.93
CA ILE A 148 -11.95 -8.81 -9.49
C ILE A 148 -12.16 -8.82 -7.98
N ALA A 149 -12.62 -9.95 -7.40
CA ALA A 149 -12.84 -10.06 -5.96
C ALA A 149 -11.54 -9.88 -5.17
N LEU A 150 -10.43 -10.47 -5.63
CA LEU A 150 -9.11 -10.31 -5.00
C LEU A 150 -8.61 -8.87 -5.08
N ALA A 151 -8.76 -8.19 -6.22
CA ALA A 151 -8.36 -6.79 -6.37
C ALA A 151 -9.22 -5.83 -5.51
N LEU A 152 -10.53 -6.09 -5.39
CA LEU A 152 -11.40 -5.33 -4.47
C LEU A 152 -11.02 -5.54 -3.01
N LEU A 153 -10.70 -6.77 -2.61
CA LEU A 153 -10.20 -7.07 -1.27
C LEU A 153 -8.87 -6.36 -1.01
N ALA A 154 -7.96 -6.33 -1.97
CA ALA A 154 -6.71 -5.58 -1.87
C ALA A 154 -6.99 -4.09 -1.65
N GLY A 155 -7.90 -3.50 -2.40
CA GLY A 155 -8.34 -2.11 -2.21
C GLY A 155 -8.93 -1.85 -0.81
N ALA A 156 -9.77 -2.75 -0.31
CA ALA A 156 -10.34 -2.65 1.04
C ALA A 156 -9.24 -2.72 2.12
N PHE A 157 -8.27 -3.63 1.98
CA PHE A 157 -7.11 -3.69 2.89
C PHE A 157 -6.22 -2.47 2.76
N TRP A 158 -6.09 -1.90 1.56
CA TRP A 158 -5.34 -0.64 1.39
C TRP A 158 -6.02 0.53 2.11
N ALA A 159 -7.33 0.67 2.00
CA ALA A 159 -8.07 1.67 2.77
C ALA A 159 -7.90 1.47 4.29
N ALA A 160 -8.01 0.22 4.77
CA ALA A 160 -7.77 -0.11 6.17
C ALA A 160 -6.32 0.21 6.60
N TYR A 161 -5.33 -0.13 5.77
CA TYR A 161 -3.93 0.21 5.95
C TYR A 161 -3.73 1.71 6.14
N ILE A 162 -4.34 2.56 5.30
CA ILE A 162 -4.21 4.03 5.40
C ILE A 162 -4.72 4.53 6.76
N VAL A 163 -5.89 4.05 7.19
CA VAL A 163 -6.47 4.43 8.48
C VAL A 163 -5.62 3.95 9.66
N LEU A 164 -5.14 2.71 9.59
CA LEU A 164 -4.31 2.11 10.65
C LEU A 164 -2.92 2.75 10.72
N ALA A 165 -2.33 3.11 9.56
CA ALA A 165 -1.07 3.84 9.50
C ALA A 165 -1.16 5.19 10.20
N GLY A 166 -2.26 5.94 9.97
CA GLY A 166 -2.51 7.20 10.67
C GLY A 166 -2.63 7.03 12.18
N ARG A 167 -3.34 6.00 12.65
CA ARG A 167 -3.47 5.68 14.09
C ARG A 167 -2.13 5.25 14.70
N THR A 168 -1.40 4.38 14.02
CA THR A 168 -0.09 3.89 14.45
C THR A 168 0.90 5.04 14.58
N GLY A 169 0.91 5.99 13.64
CA GLY A 169 1.74 7.20 13.70
C GLY A 169 1.44 8.11 14.90
N GLY A 170 0.23 8.06 15.45
CA GLY A 170 -0.12 8.76 16.70
C GLY A 170 0.28 8.04 17.99
N GLU A 171 0.47 6.71 17.93
CA GLU A 171 0.79 5.88 19.10
C GLU A 171 2.30 5.53 19.19
N PHE A 172 3.01 5.56 18.07
CA PHE A 172 4.43 5.22 17.99
C PHE A 172 5.26 6.38 17.44
N PRO A 173 6.44 6.66 18.00
CA PRO A 173 7.30 7.73 17.50
C PRO A 173 7.90 7.36 16.14
N LYS A 174 7.88 8.31 15.22
CA LYS A 174 8.51 8.20 13.88
C LYS A 174 8.08 6.95 13.10
N LEU A 175 9.06 6.08 12.78
CA LEU A 175 8.88 4.85 12.00
C LEU A 175 8.77 3.59 12.86
N GLU A 176 8.75 3.72 14.20
CA GLU A 176 8.69 2.55 15.09
C GLU A 176 7.46 1.68 14.83
N GLY A 177 6.30 2.31 14.63
CA GLY A 177 5.07 1.59 14.33
C GLY A 177 5.13 0.80 13.02
N LEU A 178 5.75 1.36 11.98
CA LEU A 178 5.93 0.65 10.70
C LEU A 178 6.95 -0.51 10.83
N ALA A 179 7.98 -0.33 11.65
CA ALA A 179 9.00 -1.37 11.86
C ALA A 179 8.47 -2.55 12.70
N LEU A 180 7.41 -2.34 13.49
CA LEU A 180 6.77 -3.36 14.33
C LEU A 180 5.58 -4.05 13.62
N ALA A 181 5.04 -3.43 12.59
CA ALA A 181 3.96 -3.98 11.75
C ALA A 181 4.50 -5.02 10.77
#